data_fa7eba4b4c98d12a8a0cf368de06c2b4
#
_entry.id   fa7eba4b4c98d12a8a0cf368de06c2b4
#
_cell.length_a   1.000
_cell.length_b   1.000
_cell.length_c   1.000
_cell.angle_alpha   90.00
_cell.angle_beta   90.00
_cell.angle_gamma   90.00
#
_symmetry.space_group_name_H-M   'P 1'
#
loop_
_entity.id
_entity.type
_entity.pdbx_description
1 polymer ?
#
loop_
_entity_poly.entity_id
_entity_poly.type
_entity_poly.pdbx_seq_one_letter_code
_entity_poly.pdbx_strand_id
1 'polypeptide(L)'
;MTPPVLPGEMVRLRPIQAPDAERLWESLHDPEGMRLTGTTASFTRQQIDDWAATVADRDGRFDWAITPAAMRDGELVSDDLIGEIVLNDIDPVSRSANLRLQMLPDYRGRGYGREAIEQVLRFAFDDGPDGLRLHRVGLDVLSINPRAKALYASLGFVEEGRLRDAYRDGDDWSDAIVMSILEDEYRAMVRGS
;
A
#
# COMPACT_ATOMS: atom_id res chain seq x y z
N MET A 1 -10.88 -13.39 -2.15
CA MET A 1 -9.82 -13.92 -3.08
C MET A 1 -8.48 -13.65 -2.41
N THR A 2 -7.71 -14.70 -2.11
CA THR A 2 -6.42 -14.55 -1.38
C THR A 2 -5.41 -13.80 -2.23
N PRO A 3 -4.67 -12.80 -1.66
CA PRO A 3 -3.65 -12.07 -2.39
C PRO A 3 -2.55 -13.02 -2.92
N PRO A 4 -2.12 -12.89 -4.20
CA PRO A 4 -0.99 -13.66 -4.69
C PRO A 4 0.33 -13.19 -4.06
N VAL A 5 1.34 -14.06 -4.07
CA VAL A 5 2.71 -13.65 -3.74
C VAL A 5 3.29 -12.91 -4.94
N LEU A 6 3.77 -11.66 -4.72
CA LEU A 6 4.43 -10.86 -5.75
C LEU A 6 5.94 -10.79 -5.41
N PRO A 7 6.80 -11.39 -6.22
CA PRO A 7 8.24 -11.37 -6.01
C PRO A 7 8.85 -10.05 -6.50
N GLY A 8 9.87 -9.55 -5.80
CA GLY A 8 10.66 -8.39 -6.20
C GLY A 8 12.14 -8.56 -5.87
N GLU A 9 12.93 -7.51 -6.10
CA GLU A 9 14.38 -7.51 -5.88
C GLU A 9 14.74 -7.15 -4.42
N MET A 10 14.10 -6.12 -3.87
CA MET A 10 14.33 -5.66 -2.50
C MET A 10 13.25 -6.13 -1.54
N VAL A 11 12.00 -6.23 -2.02
CA VAL A 11 10.86 -6.66 -1.22
C VAL A 11 10.05 -7.74 -1.93
N ARG A 12 9.45 -8.60 -1.13
CA ARG A 12 8.46 -9.58 -1.55
C ARG A 12 7.14 -9.23 -0.89
N LEU A 13 6.06 -9.27 -1.66
CA LEU A 13 4.71 -9.10 -1.13
C LEU A 13 4.07 -10.47 -0.96
N ARG A 14 3.54 -10.74 0.22
CA ARG A 14 2.79 -11.96 0.53
C ARG A 14 1.49 -11.63 1.27
N PRO A 15 0.48 -12.50 1.26
CA PRO A 15 -0.68 -12.31 2.09
C PRO A 15 -0.29 -12.07 3.55
N ILE A 16 -1.03 -11.18 4.23
CA ILE A 16 -0.90 -11.00 5.68
C ILE A 16 -1.34 -12.28 6.39
N GLN A 17 -0.64 -12.63 7.45
CA GLN A 17 -0.83 -13.85 8.24
C GLN A 17 -0.92 -13.52 9.73
N ALA A 18 -1.48 -14.43 10.53
CA ALA A 18 -1.61 -14.24 11.97
C ALA A 18 -0.31 -13.82 12.71
N PRO A 19 0.89 -14.35 12.37
CA PRO A 19 2.14 -13.89 13.00
C PRO A 19 2.48 -12.42 12.75
N ASP A 20 1.93 -11.79 11.70
CA ASP A 20 2.19 -10.38 11.39
C ASP A 20 1.52 -9.41 12.38
N ALA A 21 0.59 -9.90 13.20
CA ALA A 21 -0.17 -9.08 14.15
C ALA A 21 0.71 -8.22 15.06
N GLU A 22 1.90 -8.71 15.46
CA GLU A 22 2.85 -7.95 16.28
C GLU A 22 3.35 -6.70 15.54
N ARG A 23 3.81 -6.88 14.31
CA ARG A 23 4.32 -5.78 13.49
C ARG A 23 3.23 -4.79 13.07
N LEU A 24 2.03 -5.30 12.82
CA LEU A 24 0.86 -4.44 12.56
C LEU A 24 0.49 -3.62 13.81
N TRP A 25 0.56 -4.24 14.99
CA TRP A 25 0.37 -3.53 16.24
C TRP A 25 1.41 -2.42 16.45
N GLU A 26 2.69 -2.70 16.18
CA GLU A 26 3.77 -1.68 16.21
C GLU A 26 3.46 -0.51 15.26
N SER A 27 3.00 -0.80 14.03
CA SER A 27 2.69 0.24 13.03
C SER A 27 1.56 1.17 13.49
N LEU A 28 0.56 0.65 14.21
CA LEU A 28 -0.55 1.42 14.79
C LEU A 28 -0.16 2.22 16.04
N HIS A 29 1.04 1.99 16.58
CA HIS A 29 1.61 2.74 17.71
C HIS A 29 2.76 3.66 17.28
N ASP A 30 2.96 3.86 15.99
CA ASP A 30 3.85 4.86 15.44
C ASP A 30 3.09 6.19 15.23
N PRO A 31 3.29 7.20 16.09
CA PRO A 31 2.52 8.45 16.04
C PRO A 31 2.71 9.21 14.73
N GLU A 32 3.93 9.17 14.16
CA GLU A 32 4.22 9.83 12.90
C GLU A 32 3.50 9.13 11.74
N GLY A 33 3.56 7.79 11.68
CA GLY A 33 2.86 7.02 10.67
C GLY A 33 1.35 7.22 10.71
N MET A 34 0.76 7.16 11.90
CA MET A 34 -0.67 7.41 12.10
C MET A 34 -1.06 8.82 11.64
N ARG A 35 -0.27 9.84 11.99
CA ARG A 35 -0.48 11.21 11.57
C ARG A 35 -0.38 11.37 10.06
N LEU A 36 0.66 10.82 9.43
CA LEU A 36 0.92 10.96 7.98
C LEU A 36 -0.04 10.17 7.10
N THR A 37 -0.72 9.15 7.65
CA THR A 37 -1.74 8.36 6.96
C THR A 37 -3.17 8.80 7.30
N GLY A 38 -3.34 9.76 8.21
CA GLY A 38 -4.65 10.21 8.69
C GLY A 38 -5.41 9.12 9.46
N THR A 39 -4.70 8.15 10.02
CA THR A 39 -5.30 7.05 10.76
C THR A 39 -5.67 7.53 12.17
N THR A 40 -6.98 7.65 12.45
CA THR A 40 -7.51 8.10 13.75
C THR A 40 -8.16 6.97 14.55
N ALA A 41 -8.36 5.82 13.92
CA ALA A 41 -8.96 4.66 14.57
C ALA A 41 -7.99 4.05 15.59
N SER A 42 -8.54 3.66 16.75
CA SER A 42 -7.83 2.86 17.74
C SER A 42 -8.36 1.43 17.72
N PHE A 43 -7.47 0.47 17.88
CA PHE A 43 -7.81 -0.95 17.87
C PHE A 43 -7.29 -1.60 19.14
N THR A 44 -7.99 -2.61 19.62
CA THR A 44 -7.46 -3.50 20.66
C THR A 44 -6.50 -4.51 20.05
N ARG A 45 -5.63 -5.08 20.87
CA ARG A 45 -4.73 -6.16 20.42
C ARG A 45 -5.51 -7.30 19.80
N GLN A 46 -6.59 -7.73 20.42
CA GLN A 46 -7.45 -8.82 19.92
C GLN A 46 -8.01 -8.52 18.54
N GLN A 47 -8.44 -7.27 18.27
CA GLN A 47 -8.93 -6.89 16.95
C GLN A 47 -7.86 -7.01 15.86
N ILE A 48 -6.60 -6.70 16.18
CA ILE A 48 -5.49 -6.84 15.24
C ILE A 48 -5.14 -8.32 15.03
N ASP A 49 -5.12 -9.13 16.09
CA ASP A 49 -4.88 -10.57 15.99
C ASP A 49 -5.96 -11.24 15.10
N ASP A 50 -7.24 -10.95 15.35
CA ASP A 50 -8.35 -11.49 14.57
C ASP A 50 -8.32 -10.99 13.10
N TRP A 51 -7.96 -9.72 12.90
CA TRP A 51 -7.85 -9.14 11.56
C TRP A 51 -6.72 -9.79 10.77
N ALA A 52 -5.52 -9.90 11.33
CA ALA A 52 -4.36 -10.51 10.66
C ALA A 52 -4.63 -11.98 10.30
N ALA A 53 -5.38 -12.69 11.13
CA ALA A 53 -5.74 -14.09 10.87
C ALA A 53 -6.77 -14.27 9.73
N THR A 54 -7.53 -13.23 9.37
CA THR A 54 -8.70 -13.37 8.47
C THR A 54 -8.69 -12.47 7.25
N VAL A 55 -7.83 -11.44 7.22
CA VAL A 55 -7.88 -10.40 6.17
C VAL A 55 -7.61 -10.94 4.78
N ALA A 56 -6.73 -11.94 4.65
CA ALA A 56 -6.37 -12.55 3.37
C ALA A 56 -7.55 -13.22 2.64
N ASP A 57 -8.60 -13.56 3.36
CA ASP A 57 -9.80 -14.21 2.80
C ASP A 57 -10.95 -13.22 2.54
N ARG A 58 -10.76 -11.93 2.80
CA ARG A 58 -11.80 -10.92 2.59
C ARG A 58 -11.95 -10.57 1.11
N ASP A 59 -13.21 -10.43 0.68
CA ASP A 59 -13.52 -10.00 -0.68
C ASP A 59 -13.37 -8.48 -0.86
N GLY A 60 -13.15 -8.07 -2.12
CA GLY A 60 -13.07 -6.66 -2.51
C GLY A 60 -11.79 -5.95 -2.09
N ARG A 61 -10.79 -6.70 -1.61
CA ARG A 61 -9.50 -6.16 -1.19
C ARG A 61 -8.37 -7.18 -1.29
N PHE A 62 -7.17 -6.67 -1.44
CA PHE A 62 -5.92 -7.42 -1.33
C PHE A 62 -5.01 -6.70 -0.35
N ASP A 63 -4.62 -7.38 0.71
CA ASP A 63 -3.73 -6.86 1.75
C ASP A 63 -2.45 -7.68 1.77
N TRP A 64 -1.32 -7.02 1.49
CA TRP A 64 -0.02 -7.64 1.49
C TRP A 64 0.85 -7.16 2.63
N ALA A 65 1.50 -8.08 3.29
CA ALA A 65 2.71 -7.81 4.05
C ALA A 65 3.84 -7.53 3.07
N ILE A 66 4.53 -6.41 3.27
CA ILE A 66 5.80 -6.12 2.61
C ILE A 66 6.87 -6.77 3.46
N THR A 67 7.65 -7.68 2.88
CA THR A 67 8.75 -8.38 3.58
C THR A 67 10.05 -8.24 2.79
N PRO A 68 11.24 -8.31 3.43
CA PRO A 68 12.50 -8.29 2.70
C PRO A 68 12.62 -9.45 1.72
N ALA A 69 13.14 -9.20 0.51
CA ALA A 69 13.41 -10.24 -0.49
C ALA A 69 14.85 -10.82 -0.40
N ALA A 70 15.63 -10.38 0.60
CA ALA A 70 17.01 -10.80 0.75
C ALA A 70 17.12 -12.32 0.96
N MET A 71 17.96 -12.97 0.13
CA MET A 71 18.22 -14.40 0.18
C MET A 71 19.62 -14.66 0.69
N ARG A 72 19.77 -15.73 1.47
CA ARG A 72 21.05 -16.27 1.90
C ARG A 72 21.01 -17.79 1.78
N ASP A 73 21.97 -18.36 1.05
CA ASP A 73 22.07 -19.82 0.81
C ASP A 73 20.78 -20.44 0.22
N GLY A 74 20.00 -19.63 -0.54
CA GLY A 74 18.74 -20.08 -1.15
C GLY A 74 17.50 -19.94 -0.26
N GLU A 75 17.64 -19.42 0.95
CA GLU A 75 16.55 -19.18 1.90
C GLU A 75 16.35 -17.67 2.16
N LEU A 76 15.12 -17.26 2.47
CA LEU A 76 14.83 -15.90 2.88
C LEU A 76 15.51 -15.59 4.22
N VAL A 77 16.21 -14.45 4.30
CA VAL A 77 16.87 -14.00 5.53
C VAL A 77 15.86 -13.65 6.62
N SER A 78 14.72 -13.09 6.22
CA SER A 78 13.60 -12.78 7.10
C SER A 78 12.32 -12.74 6.27
N ASP A 79 11.21 -13.14 6.89
CA ASP A 79 9.85 -12.98 6.36
C ASP A 79 9.02 -12.02 7.23
N ASP A 80 9.69 -11.22 8.08
CA ASP A 80 9.05 -10.26 8.95
C ASP A 80 8.38 -9.14 8.13
N LEU A 81 7.19 -8.75 8.55
CA LEU A 81 6.50 -7.59 7.99
C LEU A 81 7.29 -6.31 8.32
N ILE A 82 7.66 -5.57 7.28
CA ILE A 82 8.31 -4.24 7.35
C ILE A 82 7.40 -3.10 6.91
N GLY A 83 6.23 -3.44 6.42
CA GLY A 83 5.19 -2.53 5.97
C GLY A 83 3.98 -3.30 5.44
N GLU A 84 2.96 -2.55 5.10
CA GLU A 84 1.71 -3.06 4.53
C GLU A 84 1.36 -2.27 3.27
N ILE A 85 0.89 -2.97 2.23
CA ILE A 85 0.33 -2.34 1.03
C ILE A 85 -1.00 -3.00 0.70
N VAL A 86 -1.98 -2.18 0.36
CA VAL A 86 -3.37 -2.61 0.19
C VAL A 86 -3.95 -2.06 -1.10
N LEU A 87 -4.64 -2.92 -1.85
CA LEU A 87 -5.67 -2.50 -2.81
C LEU A 87 -7.03 -2.80 -2.20
N ASN A 88 -7.84 -1.78 -1.97
CA ASN A 88 -9.19 -1.91 -1.45
C ASN A 88 -10.20 -1.17 -2.34
N ASP A 89 -11.47 -1.25 -1.98
CA ASP A 89 -12.56 -0.63 -2.74
C ASP A 89 -12.53 -1.04 -4.22
N ILE A 90 -12.25 -2.34 -4.46
CA ILE A 90 -12.17 -2.87 -5.82
C ILE A 90 -13.55 -2.91 -6.43
N ASP A 91 -13.77 -2.10 -7.46
CA ASP A 91 -14.99 -2.07 -8.26
C ASP A 91 -14.73 -2.78 -9.62
N PRO A 92 -15.29 -3.97 -9.82
CA PRO A 92 -15.11 -4.71 -11.07
C PRO A 92 -15.86 -4.08 -12.26
N VAL A 93 -16.86 -3.22 -12.01
CA VAL A 93 -17.62 -2.55 -13.07
C VAL A 93 -16.85 -1.36 -13.60
N SER A 94 -16.39 -0.48 -12.71
CA SER A 94 -15.55 0.67 -13.06
C SER A 94 -14.09 0.26 -13.29
N ARG A 95 -13.71 -0.97 -12.97
CA ARG A 95 -12.33 -1.48 -13.04
C ARG A 95 -11.37 -0.58 -12.28
N SER A 96 -11.72 -0.23 -11.05
CA SER A 96 -10.95 0.69 -10.21
C SER A 96 -10.67 0.11 -8.84
N ALA A 97 -9.62 0.62 -8.20
CA ALA A 97 -9.27 0.32 -6.83
C ALA A 97 -8.62 1.53 -6.15
N ASN A 98 -8.57 1.50 -4.82
CA ASN A 98 -7.83 2.45 -4.01
C ASN A 98 -6.57 1.79 -3.44
N LEU A 99 -5.44 2.51 -3.49
CA LEU A 99 -4.13 2.07 -2.97
C LEU A 99 -3.85 2.72 -1.62
N ARG A 100 -3.37 1.93 -0.68
CA ARG A 100 -2.85 2.41 0.61
C ARG A 100 -1.50 1.77 0.89
N LEU A 101 -0.60 2.53 1.51
CA LEU A 101 0.73 2.08 1.89
C LEU A 101 1.10 2.61 3.26
N GLN A 102 1.63 1.73 4.11
CA GLN A 102 2.29 2.10 5.36
C GLN A 102 3.60 1.32 5.53
N MET A 103 4.66 2.02 5.90
CA MET A 103 5.96 1.41 6.21
C MET A 103 6.28 1.60 7.69
N LEU A 104 6.84 0.59 8.33
CA LEU A 104 7.41 0.74 9.67
C LEU A 104 8.55 1.77 9.67
N PRO A 105 8.75 2.54 10.75
CA PRO A 105 9.68 3.68 10.80
C PRO A 105 11.08 3.36 10.30
N ASP A 106 11.67 2.27 10.76
CA ASP A 106 13.05 1.87 10.43
C ASP A 106 13.26 1.50 8.95
N TYR A 107 12.18 1.28 8.20
CA TYR A 107 12.23 0.86 6.80
C TYR A 107 11.84 1.96 5.82
N ARG A 108 11.51 3.15 6.30
CA ARG A 108 11.19 4.31 5.46
C ARG A 108 12.44 4.84 4.76
N GLY A 109 12.27 5.37 3.54
CA GLY A 109 13.33 6.03 2.80
C GLY A 109 14.38 5.16 2.15
N ARG A 110 14.16 3.86 2.11
CA ARG A 110 15.10 2.88 1.56
C ARG A 110 14.69 2.31 0.19
N GLY A 111 13.62 2.83 -0.42
CA GLY A 111 13.11 2.35 -1.71
C GLY A 111 12.05 1.24 -1.60
N TYR A 112 11.89 0.60 -0.46
CA TYR A 112 10.98 -0.53 -0.27
C TYR A 112 9.52 -0.23 -0.65
N GLY A 113 9.00 0.91 -0.22
CA GLY A 113 7.65 1.33 -0.57
C GLY A 113 7.47 1.61 -2.07
N ARG A 114 8.51 2.12 -2.76
CA ARG A 114 8.50 2.30 -4.20
C ARG A 114 8.31 0.97 -4.92
N GLU A 115 9.18 0.00 -4.63
CA GLU A 115 9.12 -1.30 -5.29
C GLU A 115 7.82 -2.04 -4.97
N ALA A 116 7.31 -1.93 -3.73
CA ALA A 116 6.02 -2.50 -3.37
C ALA A 116 4.87 -1.92 -4.23
N ILE A 117 4.84 -0.59 -4.45
CA ILE A 117 3.85 0.04 -5.32
C ILE A 117 4.00 -0.45 -6.77
N GLU A 118 5.24 -0.51 -7.30
CA GLU A 118 5.51 -0.98 -8.66
C GLU A 118 5.01 -2.42 -8.88
N GLN A 119 5.20 -3.31 -7.91
CA GLN A 119 4.67 -4.68 -7.96
C GLN A 119 3.14 -4.70 -7.97
N VAL A 120 2.50 -3.92 -7.09
CA VAL A 120 1.03 -3.84 -7.01
C VAL A 120 0.45 -3.22 -8.28
N LEU A 121 1.05 -2.16 -8.85
CA LEU A 121 0.58 -1.59 -10.12
C LEU A 121 0.71 -2.58 -11.27
N ARG A 122 1.79 -3.37 -11.31
CA ARG A 122 1.94 -4.45 -12.30
C ARG A 122 0.80 -5.45 -12.19
N PHE A 123 0.50 -5.93 -10.99
CA PHE A 123 -0.60 -6.84 -10.73
C PHE A 123 -1.98 -6.22 -11.06
N ALA A 124 -2.17 -4.95 -10.70
CA ALA A 124 -3.41 -4.23 -10.93
C ALA A 124 -3.75 -4.06 -12.42
N PHE A 125 -2.74 -3.76 -13.26
CA PHE A 125 -2.92 -3.48 -14.68
C PHE A 125 -2.56 -4.65 -15.60
N ASP A 126 -2.15 -5.81 -15.05
CA ASP A 126 -1.85 -6.99 -15.85
C ASP A 126 -3.12 -7.55 -16.54
N ASP A 127 -2.98 -7.85 -17.85
CA ASP A 127 -4.04 -8.47 -18.66
C ASP A 127 -4.03 -10.01 -18.58
N GLY A 128 -3.03 -10.58 -17.92
CA GLY A 128 -2.90 -12.01 -17.73
C GLY A 128 -4.03 -12.62 -16.88
N PRO A 129 -4.07 -13.94 -16.76
CA PRO A 129 -5.11 -14.63 -16.00
C PRO A 129 -5.06 -14.30 -14.49
N ASP A 130 -3.90 -13.93 -14.00
CA ASP A 130 -3.67 -13.63 -12.57
C ASP A 130 -3.77 -12.13 -12.25
N GLY A 131 -3.84 -11.26 -13.26
CA GLY A 131 -3.97 -9.82 -13.12
C GLY A 131 -5.40 -9.35 -12.91
N LEU A 132 -5.56 -8.13 -12.38
CA LEU A 132 -6.88 -7.56 -12.10
C LEU A 132 -7.50 -6.81 -13.28
N ARG A 133 -6.71 -6.46 -14.30
CA ARG A 133 -7.15 -5.69 -15.48
C ARG A 133 -7.86 -4.39 -15.10
N LEU A 134 -7.39 -3.72 -14.07
CA LEU A 134 -7.97 -2.44 -13.65
C LEU A 134 -7.75 -1.38 -14.74
N HIS A 135 -8.64 -0.40 -14.78
CA HIS A 135 -8.49 0.79 -15.60
C HIS A 135 -7.86 1.95 -14.80
N ARG A 136 -8.07 1.95 -13.47
CA ARG A 136 -7.67 3.05 -12.60
C ARG A 136 -7.23 2.54 -11.22
N VAL A 137 -6.13 3.10 -10.71
CA VAL A 137 -5.73 2.99 -9.30
C VAL A 137 -5.67 4.39 -8.73
N GLY A 138 -6.47 4.65 -7.69
CA GLY A 138 -6.51 5.93 -6.97
C GLY A 138 -5.88 5.84 -5.60
N LEU A 139 -5.59 6.99 -5.00
CA LEU A 139 -5.17 7.14 -3.60
C LEU A 139 -5.43 8.55 -3.10
N ASP A 140 -5.43 8.70 -1.78
CA ASP A 140 -5.36 10.01 -1.12
C ASP A 140 -4.05 10.13 -0.36
N VAL A 141 -3.43 11.30 -0.42
CA VAL A 141 -2.23 11.63 0.37
C VAL A 141 -2.44 12.96 1.10
N LEU A 142 -2.11 13.01 2.39
CA LEU A 142 -2.26 14.23 3.17
C LEU A 142 -1.22 15.29 2.75
N SER A 143 -1.61 16.56 2.73
CA SER A 143 -0.73 17.67 2.37
C SER A 143 0.49 17.81 3.29
N ILE A 144 0.39 17.28 4.52
CA ILE A 144 1.50 17.18 5.47
C ILE A 144 2.51 16.06 5.16
N ASN A 145 2.24 15.25 4.11
CA ASN A 145 3.13 14.18 3.67
C ASN A 145 3.68 14.43 2.24
N PRO A 146 4.46 15.51 2.02
CA PRO A 146 4.98 15.85 0.70
C PRO A 146 5.92 14.78 0.13
N ARG A 147 6.55 13.98 0.99
CA ARG A 147 7.42 12.87 0.59
C ARG A 147 6.63 11.75 -0.09
N ALA A 148 5.50 11.33 0.48
CA ALA A 148 4.65 10.33 -0.15
C ALA A 148 4.05 10.87 -1.46
N LYS A 149 3.58 12.13 -1.48
CA LYS A 149 3.11 12.77 -2.71
C LYS A 149 4.16 12.74 -3.82
N ALA A 150 5.41 13.10 -3.51
CA ALA A 150 6.52 13.08 -4.48
C ALA A 150 6.82 11.64 -4.97
N LEU A 151 6.74 10.65 -4.08
CA LEU A 151 6.88 9.24 -4.44
C LEU A 151 5.80 8.83 -5.44
N TYR A 152 4.53 9.08 -5.16
CA TYR A 152 3.42 8.73 -6.05
C TYR A 152 3.54 9.44 -7.41
N ALA A 153 3.84 10.74 -7.42
CA ALA A 153 4.07 11.48 -8.66
C ALA A 153 5.21 10.88 -9.50
N SER A 154 6.29 10.43 -8.86
CA SER A 154 7.42 9.77 -9.54
C SER A 154 7.12 8.37 -10.08
N LEU A 155 5.98 7.79 -9.68
CA LEU A 155 5.45 6.51 -10.15
C LEU A 155 4.29 6.68 -11.15
N GLY A 156 4.07 7.93 -11.63
CA GLY A 156 3.09 8.23 -12.66
C GLY A 156 1.71 8.61 -12.14
N PHE A 157 1.50 8.71 -10.82
CA PHE A 157 0.24 9.21 -10.30
C PHE A 157 0.08 10.71 -10.57
N VAL A 158 -1.07 11.11 -11.06
CA VAL A 158 -1.46 12.49 -11.37
C VAL A 158 -2.37 13.03 -10.26
N GLU A 159 -2.12 14.27 -9.81
CA GLU A 159 -3.02 14.97 -8.89
C GLU A 159 -4.30 15.38 -9.63
N GLU A 160 -5.45 14.96 -9.12
CA GLU A 160 -6.76 15.24 -9.70
C GLU A 160 -7.52 16.33 -8.95
N GLY A 161 -7.19 16.51 -7.68
CA GLY A 161 -7.87 17.50 -6.86
C GLY A 161 -7.39 17.51 -5.42
N ARG A 162 -8.01 18.41 -4.65
CA ARG A 162 -7.70 18.62 -3.25
C ARG A 162 -8.97 18.80 -2.44
N LEU A 163 -9.14 17.99 -1.42
CA LEU A 163 -10.17 18.13 -0.41
C LEU A 163 -9.61 19.01 0.72
N ARG A 164 -10.11 20.23 0.84
CA ARG A 164 -9.62 21.17 1.84
C ARG A 164 -10.05 20.76 3.24
N ASP A 165 -9.15 20.89 4.22
CA ASP A 165 -9.42 20.65 5.63
C ASP A 165 -10.04 19.25 5.89
N ALA A 166 -9.59 18.25 5.15
CA ALA A 166 -10.18 16.91 5.17
C ALA A 166 -9.79 16.11 6.43
N TYR A 167 -8.65 16.44 7.03
CA TYR A 167 -8.13 15.73 8.21
C TYR A 167 -7.71 16.69 9.31
N ARG A 168 -8.01 16.32 10.55
CA ARG A 168 -7.53 17.07 11.70
C ARG A 168 -6.09 16.67 12.03
N ASP A 169 -5.20 17.68 12.11
CA ASP A 169 -3.78 17.52 12.44
C ASP A 169 -3.46 18.31 13.73
N GLY A 170 -3.70 17.70 14.88
CA GLY A 170 -3.61 18.39 16.16
C GLY A 170 -4.66 19.49 16.28
N ASP A 171 -4.23 20.74 16.41
CA ASP A 171 -5.11 21.94 16.43
C ASP A 171 -5.36 22.52 15.03
N ASP A 172 -4.64 22.06 14.02
CA ASP A 172 -4.76 22.47 12.63
C ASP A 172 -5.52 21.45 11.77
N TRP A 173 -5.64 21.75 10.47
CA TRP A 173 -6.25 20.90 9.46
C TRP A 173 -5.28 20.60 8.32
N SER A 174 -5.40 19.43 7.75
CA SER A 174 -4.65 18.99 6.58
C SER A 174 -5.60 18.69 5.43
N ASP A 175 -5.20 19.11 4.21
CA ASP A 175 -5.92 18.73 3.00
C ASP A 175 -5.61 17.28 2.62
N ALA A 176 -6.57 16.61 1.97
CA ALA A 176 -6.31 15.38 1.25
C ALA A 176 -6.12 15.68 -0.24
N ILE A 177 -4.99 15.26 -0.79
CA ILE A 177 -4.67 15.38 -2.20
C ILE A 177 -5.06 14.07 -2.86
N VAL A 178 -6.03 14.13 -3.77
CA VAL A 178 -6.52 12.98 -4.53
C VAL A 178 -5.61 12.78 -5.73
N MET A 179 -5.07 11.57 -5.89
CA MET A 179 -4.20 11.20 -7.01
C MET A 179 -4.64 9.89 -7.64
N SER A 180 -4.34 9.70 -8.91
CA SER A 180 -4.58 8.44 -9.60
C SER A 180 -3.57 8.19 -10.72
N ILE A 181 -3.52 6.94 -11.15
CA ILE A 181 -2.86 6.51 -12.38
C ILE A 181 -3.84 5.68 -13.21
N LEU A 182 -3.91 5.95 -14.51
CA LEU A 182 -4.74 5.21 -15.45
C LEU A 182 -3.93 4.11 -16.17
N GLU A 183 -4.62 3.12 -16.66
CA GLU A 183 -4.03 1.96 -17.35
C GLU A 183 -3.13 2.37 -18.53
N ASP A 184 -3.57 3.32 -19.36
CA ASP A 184 -2.83 3.79 -20.52
C ASP A 184 -1.59 4.63 -20.13
N GLU A 185 -1.69 5.43 -19.08
CA GLU A 185 -0.55 6.18 -18.50
C GLU A 185 0.51 5.23 -17.96
N TYR A 186 0.09 4.21 -17.20
CA TYR A 186 0.98 3.15 -16.70
C TYR A 186 1.69 2.42 -17.85
N ARG A 187 0.92 1.99 -18.88
CA ARG A 187 1.48 1.29 -20.03
C ARG A 187 2.44 2.15 -20.86
N ALA A 188 2.18 3.46 -20.95
CA ALA A 188 3.08 4.41 -21.60
C ALA A 188 4.40 4.55 -20.85
N MET A 189 4.34 4.66 -19.52
CA MET A 189 5.51 4.76 -18.65
C MET A 189 6.41 3.52 -18.74
N VAL A 190 5.84 2.31 -18.66
CA VAL A 190 6.60 1.05 -18.72
C VAL A 190 7.25 0.82 -20.09
N ARG A 191 6.62 1.30 -21.19
CA ARG A 191 7.21 1.20 -22.54
C ARG A 191 8.33 2.21 -22.80
N GLY A 192 8.40 3.27 -22.01
CA GLY A 192 9.43 4.32 -22.15
C GLY A 192 10.65 4.14 -21.24
N SER A 193 10.61 3.16 -20.36
CA SER A 193 11.70 2.77 -19.43
C SER A 193 12.53 1.66 -20.04
#